data_2159f2055adb71cdcfd3b0cfa677cae4
#
_entry.id   2159f2055adb71cdcfd3b0cfa677cae4
#
_cell.length_a   1.000
_cell.length_b   1.000
_cell.length_c   1.000
_cell.angle_alpha   90.00
_cell.angle_beta   90.00
_cell.angle_gamma   90.00
#
_symmetry.space_group_name_H-M   'P 1'
#
loop_
_entity.id
_entity.type
_entity.pdbx_description
1 polymer ?
#
loop_
_entity_poly.entity_id
_entity_poly.type
_entity_poly.pdbx_seq_one_letter_code
_entity_poly.pdbx_strand_id
1 'polypeptide(L)'
;LMARNERLDYCLVGEPSSIEVVGDVVKNGRRGSLTCNLTIHGVQGHVAYPHLADNPVHRAAPFLNELVAIEWDQGNEFFPATSMQIANIQAGTGSNNVIPGELFVQFNFRFSTELTDEMIKAQVLALLEKHQLRYTVDWWLSGQPFLTARGKLVDAVVNAVEHYNEIKPQLLTTGGTSDGRFIARMGAQVVEL
;
A
#
# COMPACT_ATOMS: atom_id res chain seq x y z
N LEU A 1 -7.47 -23.20 6.13
CA LEU A 1 -8.41 -22.96 7.24
C LEU A 1 -9.80 -22.63 6.70
N MET A 2 -9.97 -21.60 5.88
CA MET A 2 -11.29 -21.25 5.29
C MET A 2 -11.93 -22.43 4.56
N ALA A 3 -11.17 -23.18 3.74
CA ALA A 3 -11.69 -24.35 3.02
C ALA A 3 -12.15 -25.48 3.94
N ARG A 4 -11.71 -25.51 5.20
CA ARG A 4 -12.11 -26.49 6.20
C ARG A 4 -13.25 -26.02 7.12
N ASN A 5 -13.71 -24.76 6.90
CA ASN A 5 -14.72 -24.12 7.76
C ASN A 5 -14.31 -24.05 9.24
N GLU A 6 -12.99 -23.96 9.51
CA GLU A 6 -12.47 -23.85 10.87
C GLU A 6 -12.71 -22.44 11.41
N ARG A 7 -13.17 -22.34 12.65
CA ARG A 7 -13.37 -21.07 13.34
C ARG A 7 -12.21 -20.81 14.29
N LEU A 8 -11.64 -19.61 14.20
CA LEU A 8 -10.62 -19.11 15.10
C LEU A 8 -11.14 -17.88 15.82
N ASP A 9 -10.97 -17.82 17.13
CA ASP A 9 -11.35 -16.65 17.93
C ASP A 9 -10.16 -15.68 18.08
N TYR A 10 -8.95 -16.22 18.27
CA TYR A 10 -7.72 -15.47 18.51
C TYR A 10 -6.55 -15.99 17.69
N CYS A 11 -5.67 -15.07 17.29
CA CYS A 11 -4.41 -15.39 16.62
C CYS A 11 -3.31 -14.43 17.10
N LEU A 12 -2.23 -14.99 17.60
CA LEU A 12 -0.98 -14.29 17.84
C LEU A 12 0.00 -14.66 16.74
N VAL A 13 0.49 -13.65 15.99
CA VAL A 13 1.46 -13.84 14.91
C VAL A 13 2.84 -13.38 15.40
N GLY A 14 3.84 -14.25 15.28
CA GLY A 14 5.24 -13.93 15.56
C GLY A 14 5.82 -13.10 14.40
N GLU A 15 5.88 -11.81 14.59
CA GLU A 15 6.45 -10.84 13.63
C GLU A 15 7.43 -9.91 14.36
N PRO A 16 8.51 -9.47 13.74
CA PRO A 16 9.43 -8.50 14.35
C PRO A 16 8.76 -7.13 14.47
N SER A 17 7.96 -6.94 15.52
CA SER A 17 7.15 -5.74 15.76
C SER A 17 7.88 -4.66 16.55
N SER A 18 8.89 -5.03 17.35
CA SER A 18 9.63 -4.13 18.22
C SER A 18 10.50 -3.14 17.45
N ILE A 19 10.71 -1.95 18.03
CA ILE A 19 11.48 -0.85 17.41
C ILE A 19 12.82 -0.66 18.13
N GLU A 20 12.83 -0.42 19.44
CA GLU A 20 14.03 -0.16 20.22
C GLU A 20 14.33 -1.28 21.23
N VAL A 21 13.31 -1.77 21.89
CA VAL A 21 13.40 -2.81 22.92
C VAL A 21 12.37 -3.89 22.63
N VAL A 22 12.75 -5.16 22.87
CA VAL A 22 11.84 -6.29 22.66
C VAL A 22 10.54 -6.08 23.44
N GLY A 23 9.41 -6.10 22.71
CA GLY A 23 8.08 -5.93 23.27
C GLY A 23 7.61 -4.47 23.42
N ASP A 24 8.39 -3.46 23.02
CA ASP A 24 7.98 -2.05 23.09
C ASP A 24 6.79 -1.71 22.18
N VAL A 25 6.53 -2.55 21.16
CA VAL A 25 5.41 -2.38 20.23
C VAL A 25 4.67 -3.70 20.02
N VAL A 26 3.36 -3.63 20.14
CA VAL A 26 2.41 -4.67 19.77
C VAL A 26 1.57 -4.16 18.59
N LYS A 27 1.48 -4.92 17.51
CA LYS A 27 0.64 -4.57 16.38
C LYS A 27 -0.75 -5.18 16.57
N ASN A 28 -1.73 -4.31 16.75
CA ASN A 28 -3.14 -4.70 16.83
C ASN A 28 -3.92 -4.44 15.54
N GLY A 29 -3.22 -4.17 14.46
CA GLY A 29 -3.78 -3.96 13.12
C GLY A 29 -2.69 -3.67 12.10
N ARG A 30 -3.04 -3.70 10.85
CA ARG A 30 -2.14 -3.34 9.73
C ARG A 30 -2.89 -2.54 8.68
N ARG A 31 -2.18 -1.59 8.06
CA ARG A 31 -2.69 -0.88 6.89
C ARG A 31 -2.87 -1.84 5.72
N GLY A 32 -3.80 -1.51 4.83
CA GLY A 32 -3.92 -2.16 3.53
C GLY A 32 -2.69 -1.89 2.65
N SER A 33 -2.48 -2.74 1.66
CA SER A 33 -1.42 -2.56 0.67
C SER A 33 -1.95 -2.87 -0.72
N LEU A 34 -1.89 -1.86 -1.60
CA LEU A 34 -2.31 -1.93 -3.00
C LEU A 34 -1.18 -1.47 -3.89
N THR A 35 -0.78 -2.30 -4.86
CA THR A 35 0.22 -1.95 -5.87
C THR A 35 -0.46 -1.70 -7.20
N CYS A 36 -0.03 -0.65 -7.88
CA CYS A 36 -0.39 -0.34 -9.25
C CYS A 36 0.83 -0.52 -10.16
N ASN A 37 0.68 -1.30 -11.22
CA ASN A 37 1.60 -1.38 -12.34
C ASN A 37 0.94 -0.64 -13.52
N LEU A 38 1.44 0.54 -13.81
CA LEU A 38 0.91 1.42 -14.85
C LEU A 38 1.89 1.48 -16.01
N THR A 39 1.40 1.20 -17.23
CA THR A 39 2.13 1.47 -18.47
C THR A 39 1.41 2.57 -19.23
N ILE A 40 2.10 3.67 -19.51
CA ILE A 40 1.60 4.76 -20.33
C ILE A 40 2.18 4.60 -21.74
N HIS A 41 1.28 4.56 -22.74
CA HIS A 41 1.63 4.31 -24.13
C HIS A 41 1.83 5.60 -24.91
N GLY A 42 2.95 5.69 -25.60
CA GLY A 42 3.30 6.74 -26.53
C GLY A 42 3.46 6.23 -27.96
N VAL A 43 4.30 6.91 -28.72
CA VAL A 43 4.77 6.51 -30.05
C VAL A 43 6.27 6.75 -30.10
N GLN A 44 7.04 5.68 -30.26
CA GLN A 44 8.49 5.78 -30.36
C GLN A 44 8.92 6.53 -31.61
N GLY A 45 10.00 7.33 -31.49
CA GLY A 45 10.54 8.05 -32.63
C GLY A 45 11.92 8.61 -32.39
N HIS A 46 12.48 9.27 -33.42
CA HIS A 46 13.76 9.95 -33.30
C HIS A 46 13.56 11.36 -32.71
N VAL A 47 14.40 11.77 -31.76
CA VAL A 47 14.29 13.08 -31.08
C VAL A 47 14.33 14.28 -32.03
N ALA A 48 14.97 14.15 -33.20
CA ALA A 48 14.98 15.20 -34.23
C ALA A 48 13.66 15.38 -34.96
N TYR A 49 12.72 14.40 -34.85
CA TYR A 49 11.44 14.41 -35.52
C TYR A 49 10.27 14.22 -34.50
N PRO A 50 10.15 15.11 -33.51
CA PRO A 50 9.17 14.93 -32.42
C PRO A 50 7.72 14.94 -32.91
N HIS A 51 7.44 15.53 -34.08
CA HIS A 51 6.11 15.53 -34.69
C HIS A 51 5.65 14.16 -35.23
N LEU A 52 6.55 13.19 -35.35
CA LEU A 52 6.26 11.79 -35.73
C LEU A 52 6.18 10.86 -34.54
N ALA A 53 6.35 11.37 -33.32
CA ALA A 53 6.39 10.61 -32.08
C ALA A 53 5.38 11.16 -31.07
N ASP A 54 5.13 10.38 -30.02
CA ASP A 54 4.36 10.84 -28.85
C ASP A 54 5.10 10.37 -27.59
N ASN A 55 5.73 11.30 -26.86
CA ASN A 55 6.56 10.96 -25.73
C ASN A 55 5.73 10.69 -24.47
N PRO A 56 5.63 9.43 -24.01
CA PRO A 56 4.81 9.09 -22.84
C PRO A 56 5.35 9.69 -21.54
N VAL A 57 6.65 10.00 -21.46
CA VAL A 57 7.25 10.67 -20.30
C VAL A 57 6.74 12.10 -20.18
N HIS A 58 6.70 12.83 -21.30
CA HIS A 58 6.18 14.20 -21.33
C HIS A 58 4.67 14.24 -21.05
N ARG A 59 3.92 13.25 -21.57
CA ARG A 59 2.48 13.11 -21.30
C ARG A 59 2.19 12.79 -19.85
N ALA A 60 3.03 11.95 -19.24
CA ALA A 60 2.85 11.54 -17.85
C ALA A 60 3.24 12.60 -16.82
N ALA A 61 4.14 13.53 -17.16
CA ALA A 61 4.68 14.48 -16.19
C ALA A 61 3.61 15.27 -15.41
N PRO A 62 2.57 15.87 -16.04
CA PRO A 62 1.49 16.54 -15.31
C PRO A 62 0.68 15.58 -14.42
N PHE A 63 0.40 14.36 -14.89
CA PHE A 63 -0.28 13.32 -14.14
C PHE A 63 0.52 12.93 -12.89
N LEU A 64 1.82 12.64 -13.05
CA LEU A 64 2.69 12.27 -11.94
C LEU A 64 2.79 13.38 -10.89
N ASN A 65 2.89 14.63 -11.34
CA ASN A 65 2.92 15.78 -10.45
C ASN A 65 1.63 15.89 -9.62
N GLU A 66 0.47 15.69 -10.24
CA GLU A 66 -0.80 15.71 -9.54
C GLU A 66 -0.96 14.49 -8.63
N LEU A 67 -0.60 13.29 -9.09
CA LEU A 67 -0.69 12.05 -8.33
C LEU A 67 0.07 12.12 -6.99
N VAL A 68 1.30 12.65 -7.02
CA VAL A 68 2.13 12.73 -5.79
C VAL A 68 1.67 13.83 -4.83
N ALA A 69 0.86 14.77 -5.31
CA ALA A 69 0.32 15.86 -4.50
C ALA A 69 -1.03 15.52 -3.84
N ILE A 70 -1.63 14.35 -4.17
CA ILE A 70 -2.92 13.96 -3.57
C ILE A 70 -2.76 13.66 -2.09
N GLU A 71 -3.55 14.34 -1.28
CA GLU A 71 -3.80 13.99 0.10
C GLU A 71 -4.95 12.97 0.14
N TRP A 72 -4.62 11.69 0.34
CA TRP A 72 -5.56 10.58 0.19
C TRP A 72 -6.61 10.53 1.30
N ASP A 73 -6.17 10.70 2.55
CA ASP A 73 -6.98 10.86 3.76
C ASP A 73 -6.13 11.48 4.89
N GLN A 74 -6.75 11.73 6.03
CA GLN A 74 -6.07 12.27 7.22
C GLN A 74 -5.71 11.18 8.24
N GLY A 75 -6.00 9.91 7.93
CA GLY A 75 -5.93 8.83 8.91
C GLY A 75 -7.03 8.95 9.97
N ASN A 76 -6.86 8.21 11.06
CA ASN A 76 -7.77 8.25 12.19
C ASN A 76 -7.03 7.92 13.51
N GLU A 77 -7.76 7.75 14.61
CA GLU A 77 -7.18 7.42 15.92
C GLU A 77 -6.22 6.21 15.88
N PHE A 78 -6.47 5.24 14.97
CA PHE A 78 -5.73 3.96 14.94
C PHE A 78 -4.74 3.87 13.78
N PHE A 79 -4.98 4.61 12.71
CA PHE A 79 -4.19 4.52 11.49
C PHE A 79 -3.62 5.87 11.09
N PRO A 80 -2.33 5.92 10.73
CA PRO A 80 -1.79 7.09 10.04
C PRO A 80 -2.47 7.28 8.69
N ALA A 81 -2.39 8.48 8.16
CA ALA A 81 -2.90 8.81 6.82
C ALA A 81 -2.38 7.84 5.75
N THR A 82 -3.22 7.58 4.77
CA THR A 82 -2.85 6.79 3.59
C THR A 82 -1.70 7.45 2.86
N SER A 83 -0.70 6.66 2.52
CA SER A 83 0.48 7.10 1.78
C SER A 83 0.61 6.37 0.45
N MET A 84 1.06 7.10 -0.57
CA MET A 84 1.41 6.57 -1.89
C MET A 84 2.87 6.88 -2.19
N GLN A 85 3.61 5.90 -2.72
CA GLN A 85 4.98 6.07 -3.15
C GLN A 85 5.21 5.42 -4.51
N ILE A 86 5.85 6.15 -5.42
CA ILE A 86 6.34 5.58 -6.67
C ILE A 86 7.61 4.79 -6.34
N ALA A 87 7.55 3.48 -6.57
CA ALA A 87 8.64 2.56 -6.27
C ALA A 87 9.57 2.31 -7.46
N ASN A 88 9.02 2.31 -8.67
CA ASN A 88 9.78 2.11 -9.91
C ASN A 88 9.25 3.01 -11.02
N ILE A 89 10.18 3.50 -11.84
CA ILE A 89 9.88 4.23 -13.07
C ILE A 89 10.90 3.84 -14.13
N GLN A 90 10.42 3.46 -15.31
CA GLN A 90 11.28 2.98 -16.39
C GLN A 90 10.77 3.47 -17.74
N ALA A 91 11.66 4.04 -18.56
CA ALA A 91 11.37 4.43 -19.93
C ALA A 91 12.67 4.41 -20.76
N GLY A 92 12.51 4.29 -22.07
CA GLY A 92 13.61 4.39 -23.04
C GLY A 92 14.47 3.14 -23.17
N THR A 93 15.38 3.18 -24.13
CA THR A 93 16.28 2.09 -24.53
C THR A 93 17.74 2.32 -24.12
N GLY A 94 18.02 3.43 -23.42
CA GLY A 94 19.39 3.90 -23.11
C GLY A 94 20.02 4.72 -24.25
N SER A 95 19.37 4.84 -25.41
CA SER A 95 19.83 5.68 -26.52
C SER A 95 19.41 7.14 -26.33
N ASN A 96 20.32 8.07 -26.56
CA ASN A 96 20.08 9.51 -26.32
C ASN A 96 19.26 10.19 -27.44
N ASN A 97 19.00 9.49 -28.56
CA ASN A 97 18.30 10.02 -29.72
C ASN A 97 16.96 9.33 -30.00
N VAL A 98 16.47 8.50 -29.08
CA VAL A 98 15.21 7.77 -29.21
C VAL A 98 14.19 8.27 -28.18
N ILE A 99 13.04 8.75 -28.64
CA ILE A 99 11.85 9.00 -27.82
C ILE A 99 11.25 7.63 -27.47
N PRO A 100 11.00 7.30 -26.19
CA PRO A 100 10.42 6.02 -25.81
C PRO A 100 9.00 5.85 -26.32
N GLY A 101 8.60 4.60 -26.57
CA GLY A 101 7.22 4.25 -26.92
C GLY A 101 6.34 4.00 -25.71
N GLU A 102 6.95 3.71 -24.54
CA GLU A 102 6.25 3.40 -23.30
C GLU A 102 6.97 3.97 -22.09
N LEU A 103 6.19 4.27 -21.06
CA LEU A 103 6.66 4.59 -19.70
C LEU A 103 5.98 3.64 -18.73
N PHE A 104 6.77 2.85 -18.01
CA PHE A 104 6.30 2.04 -16.89
C PHE A 104 6.48 2.80 -15.57
N VAL A 105 5.42 2.79 -14.74
CA VAL A 105 5.43 3.37 -13.39
C VAL A 105 4.78 2.37 -12.44
N GLN A 106 5.51 1.97 -11.42
CA GLN A 106 4.96 1.17 -10.33
C GLN A 106 4.88 2.01 -9.06
N PHE A 107 3.71 2.05 -8.45
CA PHE A 107 3.51 2.72 -7.17
C PHE A 107 2.68 1.87 -6.22
N ASN A 108 2.90 2.09 -4.92
CA ASN A 108 2.24 1.34 -3.87
C ASN A 108 1.55 2.28 -2.88
N PHE A 109 0.36 1.87 -2.46
CA PHE A 109 -0.41 2.49 -1.39
C PHE A 109 -0.27 1.69 -0.10
N ARG A 110 -0.10 2.42 1.00
CA ARG A 110 -0.34 1.92 2.34
C ARG A 110 -1.54 2.69 2.88
N PHE A 111 -2.71 2.05 2.86
CA PHE A 111 -3.97 2.74 3.10
C PHE A 111 -4.62 2.37 4.44
N SER A 112 -5.29 3.37 5.02
CA SER A 112 -6.01 3.28 6.27
C SER A 112 -7.39 2.63 6.07
N THR A 113 -8.19 2.55 7.13
CA THR A 113 -9.58 2.12 7.05
C THR A 113 -10.53 3.21 6.52
N GLU A 114 -10.03 4.43 6.27
CA GLU A 114 -10.82 5.53 5.70
C GLU A 114 -11.06 5.34 4.19
N LEU A 115 -10.22 4.54 3.53
CA LEU A 115 -10.33 4.26 2.11
C LEU A 115 -10.47 2.76 1.84
N THR A 116 -11.13 2.43 0.75
CA THR A 116 -11.11 1.10 0.15
C THR A 116 -10.18 1.07 -1.05
N ASP A 117 -9.74 -0.11 -1.46
CA ASP A 117 -8.93 -0.24 -2.67
C ASP A 117 -9.71 0.18 -3.93
N GLU A 118 -11.04 0.00 -3.96
CA GLU A 118 -11.90 0.47 -5.05
C GLU A 118 -11.93 2.00 -5.13
N MET A 119 -11.99 2.71 -3.99
CA MET A 119 -11.94 4.18 -3.97
C MET A 119 -10.61 4.69 -4.50
N ILE A 120 -9.49 4.09 -4.08
CA ILE A 120 -8.15 4.43 -4.56
C ILE A 120 -8.04 4.22 -6.07
N LYS A 121 -8.45 3.05 -6.56
CA LYS A 121 -8.45 2.71 -7.99
C LYS A 121 -9.28 3.71 -8.80
N ALA A 122 -10.48 4.01 -8.34
CA ALA A 122 -11.37 4.97 -9.02
C ALA A 122 -10.75 6.36 -9.13
N GLN A 123 -10.10 6.85 -8.06
CA GLN A 123 -9.44 8.15 -8.07
C GLN A 123 -8.24 8.20 -9.01
N VAL A 124 -7.41 7.15 -9.03
CA VAL A 124 -6.27 7.05 -9.97
C VAL A 124 -6.77 6.98 -11.41
N LEU A 125 -7.79 6.17 -11.70
CA LEU A 125 -8.36 6.06 -13.04
C LEU A 125 -8.95 7.39 -13.51
N ALA A 126 -9.70 8.09 -12.65
CA ALA A 126 -10.22 9.41 -12.97
C ALA A 126 -9.10 10.43 -13.29
N LEU A 127 -7.97 10.33 -12.59
CA LEU A 127 -6.80 11.17 -12.86
C LEU A 127 -6.16 10.84 -14.23
N LEU A 128 -6.03 9.56 -14.57
CA LEU A 128 -5.53 9.12 -15.87
C LEU A 128 -6.42 9.63 -17.03
N GLU A 129 -7.74 9.52 -16.88
CA GLU A 129 -8.71 10.03 -17.84
C GLU A 129 -8.66 11.57 -17.95
N LYS A 130 -8.55 12.29 -16.84
CA LYS A 130 -8.39 13.76 -16.81
C LYS A 130 -7.21 14.22 -17.68
N HIS A 131 -6.10 13.48 -17.61
CA HIS A 131 -4.88 13.76 -18.38
C HIS A 131 -4.89 13.12 -19.79
N GLN A 132 -6.00 12.48 -20.18
CA GLN A 132 -6.17 11.87 -21.50
C GLN A 132 -5.02 10.94 -21.90
N LEU A 133 -4.54 10.15 -20.94
CA LEU A 133 -3.44 9.23 -21.16
C LEU A 133 -3.95 7.93 -21.82
N ARG A 134 -3.15 7.39 -22.74
CA ARG A 134 -3.33 6.02 -23.21
C ARG A 134 -2.55 5.10 -22.28
N TYR A 135 -3.22 4.18 -21.61
CA TYR A 135 -2.59 3.38 -20.57
C TYR A 135 -3.08 1.95 -20.53
N THR A 136 -2.27 1.12 -19.89
CA THR A 136 -2.64 -0.20 -19.36
C THR A 136 -2.33 -0.19 -17.87
N VAL A 137 -3.26 -0.69 -17.06
CA VAL A 137 -3.08 -0.74 -15.60
C VAL A 137 -3.38 -2.14 -15.08
N ASP A 138 -2.52 -2.62 -14.19
CA ASP A 138 -2.71 -3.85 -13.44
C ASP A 138 -2.60 -3.56 -11.94
N TRP A 139 -3.51 -4.15 -11.15
CA TRP A 139 -3.62 -3.92 -9.73
C TRP A 139 -3.38 -5.20 -8.94
N TRP A 140 -2.54 -5.09 -7.92
CA TRP A 140 -2.32 -6.17 -6.98
C TRP A 140 -2.62 -5.72 -5.55
N LEU A 141 -3.73 -6.24 -5.00
CA LEU A 141 -4.10 -6.06 -3.60
C LEU A 141 -3.40 -7.11 -2.74
N SER A 142 -2.37 -6.72 -2.00
CA SER A 142 -1.69 -7.60 -1.04
C SER A 142 -2.56 -7.90 0.18
N GLY A 143 -3.32 -6.93 0.65
CA GLY A 143 -4.25 -7.10 1.77
C GLY A 143 -5.07 -5.87 2.08
N GLN A 144 -6.25 -6.09 2.63
CA GLN A 144 -7.09 -5.05 3.21
C GLN A 144 -6.54 -4.62 4.58
N PRO A 145 -6.82 -3.38 5.01
CA PRO A 145 -6.51 -2.98 6.38
C PRO A 145 -7.36 -3.81 7.37
N PHE A 146 -6.81 -4.07 8.53
CA PHE A 146 -7.55 -4.66 9.63
C PHE A 146 -7.16 -4.03 10.96
N LEU A 147 -8.08 -4.05 11.90
CA LEU A 147 -7.88 -3.60 13.28
C LEU A 147 -8.51 -4.59 14.24
N THR A 148 -7.75 -5.05 15.21
CA THR A 148 -8.25 -5.73 16.40
C THR A 148 -8.49 -4.69 17.48
N ALA A 149 -9.77 -4.47 17.82
CA ALA A 149 -10.16 -3.59 18.89
C ALA A 149 -9.58 -4.07 20.24
N ARG A 150 -9.39 -3.13 21.16
CA ARG A 150 -8.99 -3.47 22.53
C ARG A 150 -9.96 -4.45 23.15
N GLY A 151 -9.45 -5.49 23.80
CA GLY A 151 -10.25 -6.57 24.38
C GLY A 151 -9.38 -7.72 24.84
N LYS A 152 -9.97 -8.88 25.08
CA LYS A 152 -9.31 -10.03 25.75
C LYS A 152 -7.93 -10.40 25.16
N LEU A 153 -7.79 -10.47 23.85
CA LEU A 153 -6.51 -10.83 23.24
C LEU A 153 -5.48 -9.72 23.39
N VAL A 154 -5.85 -8.49 23.04
CA VAL A 154 -4.94 -7.32 23.15
C VAL A 154 -4.49 -7.12 24.58
N ASP A 155 -5.43 -7.16 25.52
CA ASP A 155 -5.13 -6.97 26.95
C ASP A 155 -4.25 -8.10 27.50
N ALA A 156 -4.48 -9.34 27.07
CA ALA A 156 -3.65 -10.49 27.49
C ALA A 156 -2.21 -10.33 27.00
N VAL A 157 -2.01 -9.91 25.75
CA VAL A 157 -0.67 -9.71 25.17
C VAL A 157 0.02 -8.53 25.83
N VAL A 158 -0.67 -7.39 26.01
CA VAL A 158 -0.12 -6.21 26.70
C VAL A 158 0.30 -6.55 28.12
N ASN A 159 -0.57 -7.21 28.89
CA ASN A 159 -0.26 -7.60 30.27
C ASN A 159 0.91 -8.59 30.35
N ALA A 160 1.02 -9.53 29.40
CA ALA A 160 2.15 -10.44 29.36
C ALA A 160 3.46 -9.70 29.09
N VAL A 161 3.48 -8.77 28.14
CA VAL A 161 4.66 -7.94 27.84
C VAL A 161 5.02 -7.08 29.06
N GLU A 162 4.06 -6.41 29.68
CA GLU A 162 4.30 -5.61 30.91
C GLU A 162 4.87 -6.48 32.03
N HIS A 163 4.36 -7.71 32.21
CA HIS A 163 4.80 -8.59 33.28
C HIS A 163 6.23 -9.12 33.07
N TYR A 164 6.59 -9.53 31.84
CA TYR A 164 7.88 -10.16 31.59
C TYR A 164 8.99 -9.20 31.20
N ASN A 165 8.64 -8.09 30.54
CA ASN A 165 9.62 -7.12 30.05
C ASN A 165 9.67 -5.82 30.88
N GLU A 166 8.75 -5.66 31.83
CA GLU A 166 8.61 -4.46 32.70
C GLU A 166 8.40 -3.14 31.89
N ILE A 167 7.89 -3.27 30.65
CA ILE A 167 7.60 -2.15 29.76
C ILE A 167 6.15 -2.18 29.29
N LYS A 168 5.55 -1.00 29.13
CA LYS A 168 4.21 -0.88 28.57
C LYS A 168 4.28 -0.73 27.04
N PRO A 169 3.83 -1.73 26.27
CA PRO A 169 3.93 -1.66 24.82
C PRO A 169 2.99 -0.61 24.23
N GLN A 170 3.43 0.00 23.11
CA GLN A 170 2.57 0.81 22.28
C GLN A 170 1.75 -0.07 21.35
N LEU A 171 0.46 0.25 21.16
CA LEU A 171 -0.39 -0.38 20.15
C LEU A 171 -0.27 0.42 18.85
N LEU A 172 0.23 -0.20 17.79
CA LEU A 172 0.44 0.46 16.51
C LEU A 172 -0.09 -0.38 15.36
N THR A 173 -0.45 0.28 14.26
CA THR A 173 -0.90 -0.33 12.99
C THR A 173 0.09 -0.12 11.85
N THR A 174 1.23 0.52 12.13
CA THR A 174 2.28 0.86 11.17
C THR A 174 3.10 -0.37 10.75
N GLY A 175 3.89 -0.21 9.67
CA GLY A 175 4.78 -1.24 9.13
C GLY A 175 4.24 -1.90 7.87
N GLY A 176 4.86 -3.02 7.50
CA GLY A 176 4.50 -3.83 6.33
C GLY A 176 3.21 -4.63 6.53
N THR A 177 2.82 -5.39 5.54
CA THR A 177 1.76 -6.40 5.68
C THR A 177 2.32 -7.65 6.35
N SER A 178 1.46 -8.41 7.03
CA SER A 178 1.80 -9.69 7.67
C SER A 178 0.81 -10.77 7.30
N ASP A 179 1.08 -12.00 7.71
CA ASP A 179 0.15 -13.12 7.51
C ASP A 179 -1.13 -13.00 8.35
N GLY A 180 -1.11 -12.16 9.38
CA GLY A 180 -2.29 -11.80 10.17
C GLY A 180 -3.47 -11.31 9.31
N ARG A 181 -3.19 -10.67 8.16
CA ARG A 181 -4.23 -10.22 7.21
C ARG A 181 -5.14 -11.35 6.70
N PHE A 182 -4.63 -12.56 6.57
CA PHE A 182 -5.43 -13.71 6.12
C PHE A 182 -6.35 -14.22 7.23
N ILE A 183 -5.85 -14.20 8.45
CA ILE A 183 -6.59 -14.69 9.62
C ILE A 183 -7.66 -13.68 10.06
N ALA A 184 -7.35 -12.40 10.01
CA ALA A 184 -8.31 -11.34 10.33
C ALA A 184 -9.58 -11.41 9.45
N ARG A 185 -9.44 -11.82 8.18
CA ARG A 185 -10.56 -12.04 7.25
C ARG A 185 -11.51 -13.16 7.68
N MET A 186 -11.09 -14.05 8.58
CA MET A 186 -11.93 -15.12 9.15
C MET A 186 -12.76 -14.64 10.35
N GLY A 187 -12.65 -13.36 10.74
CA GLY A 187 -13.32 -12.78 11.89
C GLY A 187 -12.59 -13.01 13.22
N ALA A 188 -11.38 -13.57 13.19
CA ALA A 188 -10.55 -13.73 14.37
C ALA A 188 -9.96 -12.39 14.82
N GLN A 189 -9.77 -12.21 16.13
CA GLN A 189 -8.89 -11.16 16.65
C GLN A 189 -7.44 -11.54 16.37
N VAL A 190 -6.67 -10.60 15.82
CA VAL A 190 -5.26 -10.82 15.45
C VAL A 190 -4.40 -9.77 16.12
N VAL A 191 -3.33 -10.22 16.76
CA VAL A 191 -2.29 -9.39 17.33
C VAL A 191 -0.93 -9.93 16.88
N GLU A 192 0.04 -9.04 16.69
CA GLU A 192 1.38 -9.41 16.26
C GLU A 192 2.42 -8.88 17.26
N LEU A 193 3.38 -9.74 17.59
CA LEU A 193 4.44 -9.49 18.55
C LEU A 193 5.70 -10.24 18.17
#